data_c58e110096f9e486d78bfcb1bff93a03
#
_entry.id   c58e110096f9e486d78bfcb1bff93a03
#
_cell.length_a   1.000
_cell.length_b   1.000
_cell.length_c   1.000
_cell.angle_alpha   90.00
_cell.angle_beta   90.00
_cell.angle_gamma   90.00
#
_symmetry.space_group_name_H-M   'P 1'
#
loop_
_entity.id
_entity.type
_entity.pdbx_description
1 polymer ?
#
loop_
_entity_poly.entity_id
_entity_poly.type
_entity_poly.pdbx_seq_one_letter_code
_entity_poly.pdbx_strand_id
1 'polypeptide(L)'
;ASSNNLANLNTTGFKADRPAFATVYERQLYRVERTRSQPIGALSAGAILRELYTDFQQGALTTTGNPLEVAIDGAGFFAVQTPQGVRYTRNGAFQLDASGTLTTRAGNPVLGEGNQPIRVPPNATVQIGEDGTVLANGTRVGRLLIVQGDLTKAPDGDFVGAVQPVASPRLVTGALEASNVSMVREMVAMIELIRAYETHQKIIHAHDETLGRAINELPKV
;
A
#
# COMPACT_ATOMS: atom_id res chain seq x y z
N ALA A 1 7.93 6.38 -2.46
CA ALA A 1 7.39 5.39 -1.51
C ALA A 1 7.56 5.85 -0.06
N SER A 2 8.78 5.95 0.49
CA SER A 2 9.01 6.23 1.93
C SER A 2 8.37 7.53 2.43
N SER A 3 8.41 8.62 1.68
CA SER A 3 7.74 9.88 2.06
C SER A 3 6.21 9.73 2.11
N ASN A 4 5.61 8.99 1.17
CA ASN A 4 4.18 8.69 1.16
C ASN A 4 3.80 7.78 2.33
N ASN A 5 4.59 6.74 2.60
CA ASN A 5 4.41 5.86 3.74
C ASN A 5 4.43 6.65 5.06
N LEU A 6 5.42 7.53 5.22
CA LEU A 6 5.56 8.34 6.44
C LEU A 6 4.38 9.31 6.63
N ALA A 7 3.90 9.94 5.56
CA ALA A 7 2.74 10.83 5.60
C ALA A 7 1.45 10.09 6.02
N ASN A 8 1.35 8.78 5.72
CA ASN A 8 0.18 7.94 6.00
C ASN A 8 0.37 7.00 7.20
N LEU A 9 1.33 7.27 8.08
CA LEU A 9 1.60 6.47 9.27
C LEU A 9 0.37 6.33 10.18
N ASN A 10 -0.40 7.42 10.33
CA ASN A 10 -1.58 7.48 11.18
C ASN A 10 -2.90 7.28 10.40
N THR A 11 -2.82 6.96 9.11
CA THR A 11 -4.00 6.72 8.29
C THR A 11 -4.51 5.31 8.50
N THR A 12 -5.76 5.19 8.97
CA THR A 12 -6.43 3.90 9.22
C THR A 12 -6.49 3.06 7.96
N GLY A 13 -6.10 1.79 8.06
CA GLY A 13 -6.14 0.84 6.96
C GLY A 13 -5.14 1.09 5.84
N PHE A 14 -4.20 2.02 6.02
CA PHE A 14 -3.18 2.28 5.01
C PHE A 14 -2.22 1.10 4.86
N LYS A 15 -1.89 0.80 3.62
CA LYS A 15 -0.93 -0.23 3.22
C LYS A 15 0.31 0.40 2.61
N ALA A 16 1.47 0.03 3.13
CA ALA A 16 2.78 0.56 2.73
C ALA A 16 3.10 0.21 1.28
N ASP A 17 3.66 1.16 0.54
CA ASP A 17 4.20 0.92 -0.79
C ASP A 17 5.70 0.66 -0.70
N ARG A 18 6.15 -0.42 -1.33
CA ARG A 18 7.55 -0.84 -1.37
C ARG A 18 8.08 -0.84 -2.80
N PRO A 19 9.27 -0.30 -3.05
CA PRO A 19 9.89 -0.36 -4.37
C PRO A 19 10.40 -1.78 -4.65
N ALA A 20 10.08 -2.31 -5.83
CA ALA A 20 10.69 -3.50 -6.37
C ALA A 20 11.77 -3.12 -7.39
N PHE A 21 12.98 -3.60 -7.19
CA PHE A 21 14.09 -3.40 -8.11
C PHE A 21 14.32 -4.65 -8.94
N ALA A 22 14.64 -4.45 -10.21
CA ALA A 22 15.07 -5.52 -11.10
C ALA A 22 16.43 -5.19 -11.69
N THR A 23 17.26 -6.22 -11.87
CA THR A 23 18.52 -6.09 -12.59
C THR A 23 18.23 -5.92 -14.09
N VAL A 24 18.75 -4.85 -14.71
CA VAL A 24 18.42 -4.52 -16.11
C VAL A 24 19.07 -5.46 -17.08
N TYR A 25 20.30 -5.88 -16.81
CA TYR A 25 21.06 -6.71 -17.70
C TYR A 25 22.17 -7.45 -16.96
N GLU A 26 22.25 -8.73 -17.17
CA GLU A 26 23.34 -9.56 -16.69
C GLU A 26 24.14 -10.02 -17.92
N ARG A 27 25.32 -9.45 -18.12
CA ARG A 27 26.21 -9.85 -19.20
C ARG A 27 27.21 -10.87 -18.67
N GLN A 28 27.14 -12.07 -19.17
CA GLN A 28 28.15 -13.08 -18.87
C GLN A 28 29.47 -12.69 -19.56
N LEU A 29 30.53 -12.64 -18.79
CA LEU A 29 31.88 -12.42 -19.27
C LEU A 29 32.53 -13.78 -19.55
N TYR A 30 33.11 -13.90 -20.75
CA TYR A 30 33.83 -15.09 -21.17
C TYR A 30 35.30 -14.76 -21.37
N ARG A 31 36.18 -15.58 -20.84
CA ARG A 31 37.59 -15.62 -21.23
C ARG A 31 37.69 -16.45 -22.49
N VAL A 32 38.19 -15.87 -23.56
CA VAL A 32 38.44 -16.56 -24.83
C VAL A 32 39.93 -16.88 -24.94
N GLU A 33 40.30 -18.16 -24.79
CA GLU A 33 41.63 -18.67 -25.01
C GLU A 33 41.63 -19.56 -26.27
N ARG A 34 42.18 -19.02 -27.36
CA ARG A 34 42.33 -19.63 -28.70
C ARG A 34 41.12 -20.40 -29.25
N THR A 35 40.65 -21.43 -28.59
CA THR A 35 39.50 -22.28 -29.01
C THR A 35 38.53 -22.63 -27.88
N ARG A 36 38.76 -22.12 -26.68
CA ARG A 36 37.88 -22.38 -25.52
C ARG A 36 37.36 -21.05 -24.96
N SER A 37 36.04 -21.01 -24.81
CA SER A 37 35.33 -19.94 -24.10
C SER A 37 34.94 -20.46 -22.72
N GLN A 38 35.47 -19.82 -21.67
CA GLN A 38 35.10 -20.17 -20.28
C GLN A 38 34.39 -18.95 -19.65
N PRO A 39 33.22 -19.16 -19.00
CA PRO A 39 32.58 -18.08 -18.26
C PRO A 39 33.45 -17.70 -17.06
N ILE A 40 33.77 -16.42 -16.92
CA ILE A 40 34.61 -15.89 -15.83
C ILE A 40 33.82 -15.03 -14.84
N GLY A 41 32.53 -14.79 -15.10
CA GLY A 41 31.68 -14.02 -14.22
C GLY A 41 30.51 -13.36 -14.96
N ALA A 42 29.65 -12.71 -14.19
CA ALA A 42 28.55 -11.92 -14.71
C ALA A 42 28.74 -10.45 -14.29
N LEU A 43 28.53 -9.54 -15.22
CA LEU A 43 28.52 -8.10 -14.97
C LEU A 43 27.07 -7.62 -14.98
N SER A 44 26.60 -7.09 -13.85
CA SER A 44 25.30 -6.43 -13.79
C SER A 44 25.42 -4.99 -14.31
N ALA A 45 24.56 -4.61 -15.25
CA ALA A 45 24.57 -3.27 -15.84
C ALA A 45 23.80 -2.23 -15.00
N GLY A 46 23.31 -2.61 -13.83
CA GLY A 46 22.59 -1.74 -12.90
C GLY A 46 21.23 -2.30 -12.48
N ALA A 47 20.60 -1.60 -11.54
CA ALA A 47 19.24 -1.88 -11.08
C ALA A 47 18.29 -0.77 -11.54
N ILE A 48 17.12 -1.15 -12.02
CA ILE A 48 16.03 -0.20 -12.30
C ILE A 48 14.90 -0.44 -11.30
N LEU A 49 14.20 0.63 -10.99
CA LEU A 49 12.90 0.52 -10.33
C LEU A 49 11.92 -0.12 -11.32
N ARG A 50 11.48 -1.34 -11.02
CA ARG A 50 10.53 -2.07 -11.87
C ARG A 50 9.12 -1.57 -11.62
N GLU A 51 8.71 -1.59 -10.37
CA GLU A 51 7.36 -1.18 -9.96
C GLU A 51 7.32 -0.87 -8.45
N LEU A 52 6.25 -0.23 -8.03
CA LEU A 52 5.89 -0.14 -6.62
C LEU A 52 4.84 -1.22 -6.35
N TYR A 53 5.08 -2.06 -5.37
CA TYR A 53 4.08 -3.01 -4.89
C TYR A 53 3.57 -2.60 -3.51
N THR A 54 2.31 -2.89 -3.25
CA THR A 54 1.69 -2.61 -1.95
C THR A 54 1.86 -3.82 -1.03
N ASP A 55 2.32 -3.57 0.18
CA ASP A 55 2.45 -4.58 1.24
C ASP A 55 1.10 -4.74 1.95
N PHE A 56 0.38 -5.82 1.64
CA PHE A 56 -0.94 -6.11 2.20
C PHE A 56 -0.91 -6.74 3.60
N GLN A 57 0.23 -6.85 4.25
CA GLN A 57 0.30 -7.34 5.61
C GLN A 57 -0.63 -6.54 6.52
N GLN A 58 -1.28 -7.25 7.46
CA GLN A 58 -2.20 -6.63 8.40
C GLN A 58 -1.44 -5.70 9.37
N GLY A 59 -1.99 -4.51 9.59
CA GLY A 59 -1.55 -3.59 10.61
C GLY A 59 -2.05 -3.99 12.01
N ALA A 60 -1.60 -3.31 13.04
CA ALA A 60 -2.10 -3.53 14.39
C ALA A 60 -3.58 -3.16 14.49
N LEU A 61 -4.38 -3.97 15.19
CA LEU A 61 -5.76 -3.67 15.50
C LEU A 61 -5.82 -2.85 16.79
N THR A 62 -6.48 -1.69 16.73
CA THR A 62 -6.64 -0.77 17.87
C THR A 62 -8.11 -0.67 18.22
N THR A 63 -8.46 -1.02 19.47
CA THR A 63 -9.83 -0.90 19.97
C THR A 63 -10.19 0.56 20.19
N THR A 64 -11.32 0.98 19.64
CA THR A 64 -11.84 2.35 19.73
C THR A 64 -13.13 2.45 20.53
N GLY A 65 -13.88 1.34 20.62
CA GLY A 65 -15.18 1.28 21.30
C GLY A 65 -16.36 1.86 20.51
N ASN A 66 -16.12 2.38 19.30
CA ASN A 66 -17.19 2.90 18.43
C ASN A 66 -17.85 1.75 17.65
N PRO A 67 -19.14 1.49 17.79
CA PRO A 67 -19.82 0.36 17.14
C PRO A 67 -19.86 0.43 15.61
N LEU A 68 -19.61 1.60 15.00
CA LEU A 68 -19.51 1.80 13.56
C LEU A 68 -18.09 1.65 13.03
N GLU A 69 -17.11 1.47 13.91
CA GLU A 69 -15.73 1.24 13.53
C GLU A 69 -15.43 -0.26 13.53
N VAL A 70 -14.96 -0.77 12.42
CA VAL A 70 -14.78 -2.21 12.18
C VAL A 70 -13.47 -2.50 11.51
N ALA A 71 -12.72 -3.44 12.06
CA ALA A 71 -11.51 -3.96 11.43
C ALA A 71 -11.73 -5.37 10.89
N ILE A 72 -11.08 -5.71 9.80
CA ILE A 72 -11.06 -7.08 9.26
C ILE A 72 -9.89 -7.84 9.92
N ASP A 73 -10.18 -8.97 10.54
CA ASP A 73 -9.17 -9.89 11.07
C ASP A 73 -8.80 -10.91 9.98
N GLY A 74 -7.64 -10.73 9.36
CA GLY A 74 -7.16 -11.53 8.24
C GLY A 74 -7.23 -10.81 6.89
N ALA A 75 -7.32 -11.58 5.81
CA ALA A 75 -7.35 -11.04 4.45
C ALA A 75 -8.75 -10.54 4.08
N GLY A 76 -8.82 -9.46 3.31
CA GLY A 76 -10.06 -8.90 2.77
C GLY A 76 -10.08 -7.38 2.73
N PHE A 77 -11.09 -6.83 2.07
CA PHE A 77 -11.29 -5.38 1.91
C PHE A 77 -12.78 -5.09 1.92
N PHE A 78 -13.16 -3.94 2.46
CA PHE A 78 -14.51 -3.41 2.34
C PHE A 78 -14.74 -2.88 0.94
N ALA A 79 -15.91 -3.10 0.38
CA ALA A 79 -16.32 -2.51 -0.88
C ALA A 79 -17.07 -1.19 -0.64
N VAL A 80 -16.69 -0.15 -1.38
CA VAL A 80 -17.27 1.19 -1.28
C VAL A 80 -17.61 1.71 -2.67
N GLN A 81 -18.67 2.50 -2.78
CA GLN A 81 -19.08 3.14 -4.02
C GLN A 81 -18.48 4.53 -4.07
N THR A 82 -17.57 4.77 -5.03
CA THR A 82 -17.03 6.11 -5.28
C THR A 82 -17.60 6.68 -6.59
N PRO A 83 -17.43 7.97 -6.88
CA PRO A 83 -17.79 8.56 -8.17
C PRO A 83 -17.10 7.91 -9.37
N GLN A 84 -15.93 7.28 -9.15
CA GLN A 84 -15.15 6.59 -10.18
C GLN A 84 -15.52 5.11 -10.31
N GLY A 85 -16.51 4.63 -9.54
CA GLY A 85 -16.95 3.24 -9.51
C GLY A 85 -16.68 2.55 -8.17
N VAL A 86 -16.79 1.23 -8.16
CA VAL A 86 -16.51 0.45 -6.95
C VAL A 86 -15.01 0.47 -6.64
N ARG A 87 -14.69 0.76 -5.39
CA ARG A 87 -13.35 0.74 -4.81
C ARG A 87 -13.32 -0.17 -3.60
N TYR A 88 -12.12 -0.57 -3.21
CA TYR A 88 -11.91 -1.43 -2.07
C TYR A 88 -11.01 -0.72 -1.06
N THR A 89 -11.34 -0.84 0.20
CA THR A 89 -10.59 -0.16 1.26
C THR A 89 -10.41 -1.04 2.49
N ARG A 90 -9.35 -0.79 3.23
CA ARG A 90 -9.10 -1.41 4.55
C ARG A 90 -9.58 -0.52 5.70
N ASN A 91 -9.97 0.72 5.37
CA ASN A 91 -10.44 1.68 6.35
C ASN A 91 -11.89 1.36 6.74
N GLY A 92 -12.09 0.89 7.95
CA GLY A 92 -13.40 0.56 8.52
C GLY A 92 -13.97 1.65 9.43
N ALA A 93 -13.49 2.89 9.35
CA ALA A 93 -14.06 4.02 10.07
C ALA A 93 -15.33 4.52 9.35
N PHE A 94 -16.45 3.86 9.63
CA PHE A 94 -17.73 4.18 9.02
C PHE A 94 -18.54 5.19 9.83
N GLN A 95 -19.49 5.82 9.16
CA GLN A 95 -20.47 6.75 9.75
C GLN A 95 -21.80 6.63 9.01
N LEU A 96 -22.86 7.15 9.60
CA LEU A 96 -24.16 7.28 8.95
C LEU A 96 -24.27 8.70 8.36
N ASP A 97 -24.72 8.79 7.14
CA ASP A 97 -25.09 10.08 6.54
C ASP A 97 -26.49 10.52 6.98
N ALA A 98 -26.91 11.73 6.56
CA ALA A 98 -28.23 12.27 6.89
C ALA A 98 -29.39 11.43 6.34
N SER A 99 -29.17 10.58 5.35
CA SER A 99 -30.15 9.67 4.76
C SER A 99 -30.20 8.29 5.45
N GLY A 100 -29.33 8.06 6.44
CA GLY A 100 -29.18 6.77 7.10
C GLY A 100 -28.33 5.77 6.32
N THR A 101 -27.62 6.19 5.27
CA THR A 101 -26.71 5.32 4.51
C THR A 101 -25.38 5.18 5.26
N LEU A 102 -24.88 3.94 5.37
CA LEU A 102 -23.56 3.69 5.91
C LEU A 102 -22.50 4.17 4.91
N THR A 103 -21.65 5.11 5.33
CA THR A 103 -20.63 5.73 4.48
C THR A 103 -19.26 5.72 5.13
N THR A 104 -18.22 5.87 4.33
CA THR A 104 -16.88 6.21 4.81
C THR A 104 -16.85 7.67 5.29
N ARG A 105 -15.77 8.08 5.97
CA ARG A 105 -15.56 9.49 6.34
C ARG A 105 -15.50 10.45 5.14
N ALA A 106 -15.15 9.94 3.96
CA ALA A 106 -15.17 10.69 2.70
C ALA A 106 -16.57 10.79 2.07
N GLY A 107 -17.61 10.20 2.70
CA GLY A 107 -18.98 10.22 2.19
C GLY A 107 -19.29 9.14 1.16
N ASN A 108 -18.39 8.22 0.90
CA ASN A 108 -18.62 7.12 -0.06
C ASN A 108 -19.48 6.02 0.59
N PRO A 109 -20.62 5.61 -0.01
CA PRO A 109 -21.45 4.54 0.49
C PRO A 109 -20.71 3.20 0.61
N VAL A 110 -20.86 2.53 1.74
CA VAL A 110 -20.35 1.18 1.95
C VAL A 110 -21.31 0.19 1.34
N LEU A 111 -20.76 -0.74 0.57
CA LEU A 111 -21.53 -1.76 -0.13
C LEU A 111 -21.71 -3.01 0.73
N GLY A 112 -22.91 -3.51 0.69
CA GLY A 112 -23.27 -4.82 1.25
C GLY A 112 -23.37 -5.90 0.19
N GLU A 113 -23.85 -7.08 0.60
CA GLU A 113 -24.14 -8.19 -0.31
C GLU A 113 -25.01 -7.71 -1.49
N GLY A 114 -24.65 -8.13 -2.71
CA GLY A 114 -25.34 -7.70 -3.93
C GLY A 114 -24.91 -6.31 -4.45
N ASN A 115 -23.79 -5.75 -3.98
CA ASN A 115 -23.26 -4.43 -4.38
C ASN A 115 -24.27 -3.27 -4.16
N GLN A 116 -25.11 -3.37 -3.13
CA GLN A 116 -26.05 -2.33 -2.77
C GLN A 116 -25.58 -1.55 -1.54
N PRO A 117 -25.76 -0.23 -1.49
CA PRO A 117 -25.47 0.57 -0.30
C PRO A 117 -26.32 0.10 0.90
N ILE A 118 -25.71 -0.01 2.07
CA ILE A 118 -26.41 -0.40 3.30
C ILE A 118 -27.12 0.83 3.86
N ARG A 119 -28.45 0.73 3.99
CA ARG A 119 -29.30 1.78 4.55
C ARG A 119 -29.88 1.36 5.86
N VAL A 120 -29.79 2.24 6.82
CA VAL A 120 -30.28 2.08 8.19
C VAL A 120 -31.46 3.01 8.41
N PRO A 121 -32.55 2.56 9.05
CA PRO A 121 -33.64 3.45 9.42
C PRO A 121 -33.16 4.63 10.30
N PRO A 122 -33.78 5.80 10.18
CA PRO A 122 -33.40 6.96 10.98
C PRO A 122 -33.58 6.67 12.49
N ASN A 123 -32.66 7.19 13.29
CA ASN A 123 -32.63 7.03 14.75
C ASN A 123 -32.49 5.58 15.25
N ALA A 124 -32.07 4.65 14.40
CA ALA A 124 -31.81 3.28 14.83
C ALA A 124 -30.42 3.15 15.48
N THR A 125 -30.33 2.37 16.53
CA THR A 125 -29.04 1.93 17.08
C THR A 125 -28.43 0.87 16.15
N VAL A 126 -27.25 1.17 15.58
CA VAL A 126 -26.56 0.28 14.65
C VAL A 126 -25.55 -0.57 15.40
N GLN A 127 -25.53 -1.84 15.08
CA GLN A 127 -24.52 -2.80 15.54
C GLN A 127 -24.04 -3.60 14.34
N ILE A 128 -22.75 -3.84 14.28
CA ILE A 128 -22.13 -4.65 13.23
C ILE A 128 -21.64 -5.93 13.91
N GLY A 129 -22.03 -7.09 13.41
CA GLY A 129 -21.61 -8.38 13.92
C GLY A 129 -20.23 -8.79 13.41
N GLU A 130 -19.62 -9.75 14.08
CA GLU A 130 -18.30 -10.31 13.69
C GLU A 130 -18.32 -11.00 12.31
N ASP A 131 -19.49 -11.38 11.84
CA ASP A 131 -19.71 -11.94 10.49
C ASP A 131 -19.99 -10.89 9.41
N GLY A 132 -20.01 -9.60 9.79
CA GLY A 132 -20.33 -8.48 8.91
C GLY A 132 -21.81 -8.15 8.81
N THR A 133 -22.68 -8.83 9.53
CA THR A 133 -24.11 -8.51 9.58
C THR A 133 -24.34 -7.16 10.24
N VAL A 134 -25.09 -6.29 9.57
CA VAL A 134 -25.46 -4.98 10.08
C VAL A 134 -26.88 -5.07 10.65
N LEU A 135 -27.01 -4.75 11.93
CA LEU A 135 -28.26 -4.75 12.67
C LEU A 135 -28.68 -3.32 12.99
N ALA A 136 -29.95 -3.02 12.80
CA ALA A 136 -30.58 -1.78 13.22
C ALA A 136 -31.69 -2.11 14.21
N ASN A 137 -31.57 -1.66 15.46
CA ASN A 137 -32.49 -2.01 16.55
C ASN A 137 -32.72 -3.53 16.69
N GLY A 138 -31.65 -4.35 16.49
CA GLY A 138 -31.70 -5.80 16.52
C GLY A 138 -32.24 -6.48 15.26
N THR A 139 -32.70 -5.72 14.26
CA THR A 139 -33.17 -6.26 12.98
C THR A 139 -32.06 -6.20 11.95
N ARG A 140 -31.82 -7.29 11.20
CA ARG A 140 -30.83 -7.31 10.12
C ARG A 140 -31.27 -6.39 8.98
N VAL A 141 -30.42 -5.42 8.63
CA VAL A 141 -30.62 -4.49 7.50
C VAL A 141 -29.70 -4.77 6.33
N GLY A 142 -28.62 -5.51 6.56
CA GLY A 142 -27.70 -5.89 5.50
C GLY A 142 -26.51 -6.67 6.05
N ARG A 143 -25.55 -6.94 5.18
CA ARG A 143 -24.25 -7.53 5.53
C ARG A 143 -23.17 -6.83 4.72
N LEU A 144 -22.07 -6.49 5.35
CA LEU A 144 -20.91 -5.87 4.69
C LEU A 144 -20.36 -6.80 3.61
N LEU A 145 -20.07 -6.26 2.45
CA LEU A 145 -19.39 -6.97 1.39
C LEU A 145 -17.88 -6.92 1.63
N ILE A 146 -17.33 -8.06 2.04
CA ILE A 146 -15.89 -8.25 2.17
C ILE A 146 -15.39 -9.02 0.97
N VAL A 147 -14.34 -8.53 0.34
CA VAL A 147 -13.78 -9.11 -0.88
C VAL A 147 -12.29 -9.37 -0.72
N GLN A 148 -11.78 -10.34 -1.47
CA GLN A 148 -10.36 -10.66 -1.59
C GLN A 148 -10.01 -10.86 -3.05
N GLY A 149 -8.81 -10.51 -3.45
CA GLY A 149 -8.35 -10.69 -4.83
C GLY A 149 -7.02 -10.02 -5.10
N ASP A 150 -6.69 -9.96 -6.37
CA ASP A 150 -5.50 -9.26 -6.85
C ASP A 150 -5.83 -7.77 -7.01
N LEU A 151 -5.34 -6.98 -6.09
CA LEU A 151 -5.67 -5.57 -5.94
C LEU A 151 -4.45 -4.70 -6.22
N THR A 152 -4.70 -3.62 -6.93
CA THR A 152 -3.72 -2.57 -7.20
C THR A 152 -4.18 -1.29 -6.50
N LYS A 153 -3.26 -0.56 -5.93
CA LYS A 153 -3.55 0.71 -5.27
C LYS A 153 -3.87 1.80 -6.30
N ALA A 154 -4.99 2.45 -6.12
CA ALA A 154 -5.41 3.59 -6.93
C ALA A 154 -4.80 4.91 -6.39
N PRO A 155 -4.77 5.99 -7.19
CA PRO A 155 -4.20 7.28 -6.78
C PRO A 155 -4.89 7.92 -5.57
N ASP A 156 -6.15 7.59 -5.32
CA ASP A 156 -6.96 8.05 -4.18
C ASP A 156 -6.67 7.31 -2.88
N GLY A 157 -5.82 6.28 -2.91
CA GLY A 157 -5.42 5.48 -1.76
C GLY A 157 -6.27 4.23 -1.53
N ASP A 158 -7.40 4.11 -2.21
CA ASP A 158 -8.22 2.91 -2.26
C ASP A 158 -7.65 1.88 -3.25
N PHE A 159 -8.27 0.72 -3.36
CA PHE A 159 -7.79 -0.38 -4.20
C PHE A 159 -8.78 -0.72 -5.31
N VAL A 160 -8.25 -1.22 -6.43
CA VAL A 160 -9.00 -1.72 -7.58
C VAL A 160 -8.44 -3.06 -8.04
N GLY A 161 -9.27 -3.89 -8.62
CA GLY A 161 -8.81 -5.16 -9.18
C GLY A 161 -9.92 -6.19 -9.29
N ALA A 162 -9.53 -7.40 -9.69
CA ALA A 162 -10.42 -8.54 -9.77
C ALA A 162 -10.56 -9.17 -8.37
N VAL A 163 -11.78 -9.22 -7.87
CA VAL A 163 -12.07 -9.68 -6.51
C VAL A 163 -13.13 -10.77 -6.48
N GLN A 164 -13.11 -11.53 -5.41
CA GLN A 164 -14.13 -12.51 -5.07
C GLN A 164 -14.65 -12.23 -3.64
N PRO A 165 -15.95 -12.39 -3.38
CA PRO A 165 -16.51 -12.25 -2.04
C PRO A 165 -15.93 -13.29 -1.09
N VAL A 166 -15.64 -12.86 0.14
CA VAL A 166 -15.23 -13.76 1.23
C VAL A 166 -16.49 -14.29 1.92
N ALA A 167 -16.70 -15.60 1.88
CA ALA A 167 -17.91 -16.22 2.40
C ALA A 167 -18.07 -16.10 3.94
N SER A 168 -16.94 -16.17 4.67
CA SER A 168 -16.93 -16.13 6.14
C SER A 168 -15.84 -15.15 6.61
N PRO A 169 -16.07 -13.83 6.50
CA PRO A 169 -15.14 -12.85 7.02
C PRO A 169 -15.12 -12.88 8.55
N ARG A 170 -13.99 -12.53 9.14
CA ARG A 170 -13.86 -12.30 10.57
C ARG A 170 -13.65 -10.81 10.80
N LEU A 171 -14.54 -10.19 11.52
CA LEU A 171 -14.49 -8.77 11.82
C LEU A 171 -14.34 -8.55 13.32
N VAL A 172 -13.61 -7.51 13.67
CA VAL A 172 -13.50 -7.01 15.04
C VAL A 172 -14.24 -5.68 15.09
N THR A 173 -15.36 -5.67 15.80
CA THR A 173 -16.19 -4.47 15.98
C THR A 173 -15.63 -3.57 17.08
N GLY A 174 -15.82 -2.27 16.95
CA GLY A 174 -15.23 -1.30 17.88
C GLY A 174 -13.71 -1.24 17.80
N ALA A 175 -13.13 -1.58 16.65
CA ALA A 175 -11.70 -1.53 16.41
C ALA A 175 -11.40 -1.02 14.99
N LEU A 176 -10.21 -0.46 14.81
CA LEU A 176 -9.69 -0.04 13.52
C LEU A 176 -8.33 -0.67 13.27
N GLU A 177 -8.03 -0.93 12.02
CA GLU A 177 -6.72 -1.35 11.59
C GLU A 177 -5.81 -0.14 11.42
N ALA A 178 -4.71 -0.08 12.17
CA ALA A 178 -3.68 0.95 11.99
C ALA A 178 -2.89 0.72 10.69
N SER A 179 -2.19 1.76 10.23
CA SER A 179 -1.23 1.63 9.14
C SER A 179 -0.20 0.52 9.44
N ASN A 180 0.19 -0.26 8.42
CA ASN A 180 1.28 -1.24 8.55
C ASN A 180 2.68 -0.63 8.35
N VAL A 181 2.76 0.69 8.26
CA VAL A 181 4.00 1.45 8.14
C VAL A 181 4.72 1.51 9.50
N SER A 182 6.01 1.24 9.51
CA SER A 182 6.86 1.45 10.68
C SER A 182 7.64 2.75 10.53
N MET A 183 7.34 3.75 11.38
CA MET A 183 8.03 5.05 11.40
C MET A 183 9.55 4.88 11.45
N VAL A 184 10.05 4.06 12.37
CA VAL A 184 11.48 3.86 12.56
C VAL A 184 12.12 3.30 11.29
N ARG A 185 11.50 2.31 10.67
CA ARG A 185 12.00 1.69 9.44
C ARG A 185 12.04 2.66 8.28
N GLU A 186 10.99 3.47 8.08
CA GLU A 186 10.95 4.47 7.01
C GLU A 186 11.95 5.61 7.24
N MET A 187 12.16 6.04 8.49
CA MET A 187 13.18 7.05 8.82
C MET A 187 14.60 6.52 8.58
N VAL A 188 14.90 5.29 8.96
CA VAL A 188 16.21 4.67 8.68
C VAL A 188 16.44 4.57 7.19
N ALA A 189 15.46 4.08 6.43
CA ALA A 189 15.55 3.99 4.97
C ALA A 189 15.76 5.37 4.31
N MET A 190 15.13 6.40 4.84
CA MET A 190 15.33 7.78 4.34
C MET A 190 16.75 8.29 4.62
N ILE A 191 17.29 8.03 5.83
CA ILE A 191 18.67 8.41 6.17
C ILE A 191 19.68 7.68 5.29
N GLU A 192 19.47 6.39 5.03
CA GLU A 192 20.30 5.61 4.12
C GLU A 192 20.29 6.17 2.70
N LEU A 193 19.12 6.56 2.19
CA LEU A 193 18.97 7.20 0.88
C LEU A 193 19.72 8.54 0.80
N ILE A 194 19.59 9.38 1.82
CA ILE A 194 20.29 10.68 1.88
C ILE A 194 21.80 10.46 1.88
N ARG A 195 22.29 9.54 2.70
CA ARG A 195 23.73 9.20 2.76
C ARG A 195 24.25 8.66 1.43
N ALA A 196 23.49 7.78 0.78
CA ALA A 196 23.84 7.27 -0.53
C ALA A 196 23.93 8.40 -1.58
N TYR A 197 22.94 9.30 -1.57
CA TYR A 197 22.93 10.46 -2.47
C TYR A 197 24.14 11.37 -2.23
N GLU A 198 24.46 11.72 -0.97
CA GLU A 198 25.66 12.51 -0.63
C GLU A 198 26.95 11.84 -1.08
N THR A 199 27.03 10.52 -0.93
CA THR A 199 28.19 9.74 -1.35
C THR A 199 28.35 9.78 -2.88
N HIS A 200 27.27 9.61 -3.62
CA HIS A 200 27.27 9.71 -5.06
C HIS A 200 27.67 11.12 -5.54
N GLN A 201 27.17 12.17 -4.90
CA GLN A 201 27.60 13.53 -5.21
C GLN A 201 29.11 13.73 -5.00
N LYS A 202 29.67 13.24 -3.87
CA LYS A 202 31.10 13.31 -3.61
C LYS A 202 31.93 12.58 -4.68
N ILE A 203 31.45 11.41 -5.12
CA ILE A 203 32.11 10.65 -6.19
C ILE A 203 32.10 11.44 -7.51
N ILE A 204 30.97 12.05 -7.87
CA ILE A 204 30.88 12.87 -9.08
C ILE A 204 31.85 14.05 -9.01
N HIS A 205 31.86 14.78 -7.89
CA HIS A 205 32.81 15.90 -7.73
C HIS A 205 34.27 15.45 -7.79
N ALA A 206 34.62 14.32 -7.17
CA ALA A 206 35.98 13.77 -7.24
C ALA A 206 36.34 13.37 -8.67
N HIS A 207 35.43 12.84 -9.45
CA HIS A 207 35.64 12.57 -10.88
C HIS A 207 35.85 13.85 -11.69
N ASP A 208 35.03 14.88 -11.48
CA ASP A 208 35.15 16.16 -12.14
C ASP A 208 36.51 16.84 -11.84
N GLU A 209 36.96 16.81 -10.58
CA GLU A 209 38.27 17.30 -10.18
C GLU A 209 39.41 16.54 -10.87
N THR A 210 39.29 15.21 -10.91
CA THR A 210 40.30 14.35 -11.55
C THR A 210 40.39 14.63 -13.05
N LEU A 211 39.25 14.75 -13.72
CA LEU A 211 39.17 15.11 -15.13
C LEU A 211 39.71 16.52 -15.39
N GLY A 212 39.36 17.49 -14.53
CA GLY A 212 39.89 18.86 -14.62
C GLY A 212 41.41 18.92 -14.48
N ARG A 213 41.99 18.14 -13.56
CA ARG A 213 43.46 18.02 -13.42
C ARG A 213 44.08 17.35 -14.66
N ALA A 214 43.50 16.25 -15.13
CA ALA A 214 44.01 15.55 -16.31
C ALA A 214 44.01 16.43 -17.56
N ILE A 215 42.99 17.27 -17.75
CA ILE A 215 42.91 18.19 -18.88
C ILE A 215 43.92 19.35 -18.75
N ASN A 216 44.11 19.86 -17.54
CA ASN A 216 45.00 21.00 -17.30
C ASN A 216 46.51 20.62 -17.21
N GLU A 217 46.83 19.38 -16.85
CA GLU A 217 48.16 18.83 -16.70
C GLU A 217 48.67 18.11 -17.95
N LEU A 218 47.83 17.88 -18.98
CA LEU A 218 48.30 17.40 -20.26
C LEU A 218 49.17 18.50 -20.89
N PRO A 219 50.47 18.23 -21.18
CA PRO A 219 51.34 19.24 -21.79
C PRO A 219 50.76 19.69 -23.11
N LYS A 220 50.62 20.99 -23.29
CA LYS A 220 50.36 21.57 -24.61
C LYS A 220 51.59 21.25 -25.47
N VAL A 221 51.50 20.22 -26.30
CA VAL A 221 52.46 19.95 -27.37
C VAL A 221 52.20 20.90 -28.51
#